data_d75d0905631a9eba883a5496996b0f6b
#
_entry.id   d75d0905631a9eba883a5496996b0f6b
#
_cell.length_a   1.000
_cell.length_b   1.000
_cell.length_c   1.000
_cell.angle_alpha   90.00
_cell.angle_beta   90.00
_cell.angle_gamma   90.00
#
_symmetry.space_group_name_H-M   'P 1'
#
loop_
_entity.id
_entity.type
_entity.pdbx_description
1 polymer ?
#
loop_
_entity_poly.entity_id
_entity_poly.type
_entity_poly.pdbx_seq_one_letter_code
_entity_poly.pdbx_strand_id
1 'polypeptide(L)'
;MSSYSVERVGSLGEPVVVIDDFHPDPDGLRRAALDADFQTRAKFYPGLQAPADPSHLKPVMPVVGEVLSGVFGGAGGQLVQCAYSLVTLPDDALAPIQRLPHIDTPDPGRIALLHYLSDDSLGGTAFYRHKATGLDALSPETFADYRTALEAEGMPKPGYMRGSDARFAMIHHVAARSNRAVLYRSRLLHSGMIPEGAALSIDPAKGRLTLNSFFQIRLAPGGAS
;
A
#
# COMPACT_ATOMS: atom_id res chain seq x y z
N MET A 1 -22.06 -6.45 10.26
CA MET A 1 -20.87 -6.95 9.56
C MET A 1 -20.42 -5.83 8.63
N SER A 2 -19.15 -5.43 8.71
CA SER A 2 -18.61 -4.47 7.73
C SER A 2 -18.65 -5.12 6.36
N SER A 3 -19.26 -4.45 5.37
CA SER A 3 -19.26 -4.92 4.00
C SER A 3 -17.93 -4.55 3.36
N TYR A 4 -17.34 -5.47 2.58
CA TYR A 4 -16.16 -5.19 1.78
C TYR A 4 -16.41 -5.57 0.31
N SER A 5 -15.71 -4.89 -0.58
CA SER A 5 -15.66 -5.25 -1.99
C SER A 5 -14.34 -5.93 -2.33
N VAL A 6 -14.36 -6.84 -3.30
CA VAL A 6 -13.17 -7.53 -3.79
C VAL A 6 -13.10 -7.32 -5.29
N GLU A 7 -12.01 -6.73 -5.75
CA GLU A 7 -11.71 -6.64 -7.18
C GLU A 7 -10.51 -7.53 -7.52
N ARG A 8 -10.54 -8.16 -8.69
CA ARG A 8 -9.44 -8.98 -9.20
C ARG A 8 -8.64 -8.18 -10.19
N VAL A 9 -7.36 -7.95 -9.89
CA VAL A 9 -6.50 -7.09 -10.69
C VAL A 9 -5.29 -7.84 -11.24
N GLY A 10 -4.80 -7.33 -12.36
CA GLY A 10 -3.60 -7.89 -12.99
C GLY A 10 -3.81 -9.22 -13.69
N SER A 11 -2.72 -9.76 -14.23
CA SER A 11 -2.68 -11.00 -15.01
C SER A 11 -2.97 -12.26 -14.18
N LEU A 12 -2.62 -12.18 -12.89
CA LEU A 12 -2.83 -13.28 -11.94
C LEU A 12 -4.19 -13.18 -11.21
N GLY A 13 -5.00 -12.14 -11.49
CA GLY A 13 -6.27 -11.94 -10.80
C GLY A 13 -6.10 -11.71 -9.28
N GLU A 14 -5.05 -11.01 -8.87
CA GLU A 14 -4.77 -10.74 -7.46
C GLU A 14 -5.90 -9.94 -6.80
N PRO A 15 -6.35 -10.31 -5.60
CA PRO A 15 -7.41 -9.58 -4.94
C PRO A 15 -6.91 -8.24 -4.39
N VAL A 16 -7.70 -7.19 -4.65
CA VAL A 16 -7.66 -5.92 -3.94
C VAL A 16 -8.98 -5.77 -3.19
N VAL A 17 -8.91 -5.71 -1.87
CA VAL A 17 -10.09 -5.60 -1.00
C VAL A 17 -10.22 -4.20 -0.48
N VAL A 18 -11.41 -3.62 -0.58
CA VAL A 18 -11.74 -2.29 -0.06
C VAL A 18 -12.80 -2.39 1.00
N ILE A 19 -12.55 -1.77 2.15
CA ILE A 19 -13.45 -1.71 3.30
C ILE A 19 -13.67 -0.25 3.65
N ASP A 20 -14.88 0.26 3.46
CA ASP A 20 -15.27 1.60 3.93
C ASP A 20 -15.72 1.53 5.39
N ASP A 21 -15.64 2.66 6.09
CA ASP A 21 -15.98 2.80 7.51
C ASP A 21 -15.30 1.70 8.36
N PHE A 22 -14.02 1.49 8.06
CA PHE A 22 -13.24 0.35 8.51
C PHE A 22 -13.08 0.28 10.03
N HIS A 23 -12.73 1.40 10.67
CA HIS A 23 -12.44 1.43 12.11
C HIS A 23 -13.53 2.18 12.87
N PRO A 24 -13.99 1.69 14.05
CA PRO A 24 -15.06 2.36 14.82
C PRO A 24 -14.64 3.70 15.43
N ASP A 25 -13.33 3.93 15.64
CA ASP A 25 -12.78 5.21 16.15
C ASP A 25 -11.58 5.69 15.32
N PRO A 26 -11.79 6.16 14.07
CA PRO A 26 -10.71 6.70 13.25
C PRO A 26 -10.11 7.98 13.83
N ASP A 27 -10.90 8.78 14.52
CA ASP A 27 -10.42 10.02 15.16
C ASP A 27 -9.50 9.72 16.34
N GLY A 28 -9.73 8.64 17.08
CA GLY A 28 -8.80 8.15 18.10
C GLY A 28 -7.45 7.76 17.53
N LEU A 29 -7.44 7.10 16.36
CA LEU A 29 -6.22 6.78 15.63
C LEU A 29 -5.47 8.05 15.17
N ARG A 30 -6.21 9.05 14.66
CA ARG A 30 -5.63 10.35 14.27
C ARG A 30 -5.03 11.07 15.47
N ARG A 31 -5.73 11.12 16.61
CA ARG A 31 -5.19 11.71 17.85
C ARG A 31 -3.92 11.01 18.30
N ALA A 32 -3.89 9.67 18.29
CA ALA A 32 -2.69 8.91 18.66
C ALA A 32 -1.50 9.19 17.72
N ALA A 33 -1.76 9.47 16.44
CA ALA A 33 -0.72 9.86 15.50
C ALA A 33 -0.11 11.24 15.80
N LEU A 34 -0.83 12.16 16.45
CA LEU A 34 -0.28 13.48 16.79
C LEU A 34 0.88 13.39 17.81
N ASP A 35 0.84 12.37 18.68
CA ASP A 35 1.84 12.13 19.71
C ASP A 35 2.93 11.14 19.27
N ALA A 36 2.87 10.63 18.03
CA ALA A 36 3.78 9.62 17.54
C ALA A 36 5.13 10.22 17.08
N ASP A 37 6.22 9.49 17.31
CA ASP A 37 7.58 9.90 16.93
C ASP A 37 7.84 9.60 15.44
N PHE A 38 7.49 10.56 14.59
CA PHE A 38 7.70 10.48 13.15
C PHE A 38 9.15 10.74 12.75
N GLN A 39 9.76 9.78 12.05
CA GLN A 39 11.13 9.85 11.58
C GLN A 39 11.26 9.26 10.17
N THR A 40 12.34 9.61 9.44
CA THR A 40 12.72 8.93 8.21
C THR A 40 13.24 7.53 8.56
N ARG A 41 12.38 6.50 8.42
CA ARG A 41 12.70 5.12 8.81
C ARG A 41 13.02 4.22 7.62
N ALA A 42 12.37 4.44 6.49
CA ALA A 42 12.55 3.65 5.28
C ALA A 42 13.16 4.50 4.16
N LYS A 43 14.30 4.03 3.61
CA LYS A 43 15.02 4.73 2.53
C LYS A 43 14.16 4.98 1.29
N PHE A 44 13.19 4.11 1.04
CA PHE A 44 12.37 4.18 -0.18
C PHE A 44 11.01 4.85 0.04
N TYR A 45 10.61 5.11 1.28
CA TYR A 45 9.34 5.78 1.57
C TYR A 45 9.49 7.31 1.40
N PRO A 46 8.60 7.99 0.67
CA PRO A 46 8.72 9.43 0.39
C PRO A 46 8.15 10.28 1.55
N GLY A 47 8.65 10.07 2.76
CA GLY A 47 8.16 10.80 3.92
C GLY A 47 8.61 10.20 5.26
N LEU A 48 7.78 10.38 6.26
CA LEU A 48 8.05 10.02 7.65
C LEU A 48 7.18 8.83 8.08
N GLN A 49 7.69 8.04 9.02
CA GLN A 49 6.97 6.93 9.63
C GLN A 49 7.17 6.91 11.14
N ALA A 50 6.14 6.48 11.87
CA ALA A 50 6.19 6.26 13.31
C ALA A 50 5.62 4.89 13.66
N PRO A 51 6.17 4.14 14.63
CA PRO A 51 5.54 2.92 15.12
C PRO A 51 4.13 3.22 15.63
N ALA A 52 3.19 2.33 15.38
CA ALA A 52 1.85 2.39 15.90
C ALA A 52 1.60 1.21 16.85
N ASP A 53 0.77 1.42 17.88
CA ASP A 53 0.36 0.35 18.79
C ASP A 53 -0.50 -0.67 18.03
N PRO A 54 -0.10 -1.94 17.93
CA PRO A 54 -0.90 -2.99 17.28
C PRO A 54 -2.29 -3.20 17.90
N SER A 55 -2.52 -2.75 19.12
CA SER A 55 -3.83 -2.85 19.78
C SER A 55 -4.93 -2.10 19.03
N HIS A 56 -4.57 -1.12 18.21
CA HIS A 56 -5.48 -0.41 17.31
C HIS A 56 -6.22 -1.35 16.34
N LEU A 57 -5.63 -2.48 15.98
CA LEU A 57 -6.26 -3.44 15.08
C LEU A 57 -7.31 -4.32 15.77
N LYS A 58 -7.33 -4.42 17.11
CA LYS A 58 -8.26 -5.33 17.83
C LYS A 58 -9.72 -5.20 17.42
N PRO A 59 -10.31 -3.99 17.29
CA PRO A 59 -11.71 -3.85 16.91
C PRO A 59 -12.04 -4.37 15.51
N VAL A 60 -11.05 -4.37 14.60
CA VAL A 60 -11.22 -4.71 13.18
C VAL A 60 -10.68 -6.11 12.84
N MET A 61 -10.02 -6.78 13.77
CA MET A 61 -9.48 -8.14 13.55
C MET A 61 -10.52 -9.16 13.09
N PRO A 62 -11.81 -9.12 13.49
CA PRO A 62 -12.81 -10.05 12.96
C PRO A 62 -12.95 -9.94 11.43
N VAL A 63 -13.13 -8.74 10.88
CA VAL A 63 -13.24 -8.54 9.43
C VAL A 63 -11.90 -8.76 8.72
N VAL A 64 -10.78 -8.34 9.31
CA VAL A 64 -9.44 -8.60 8.75
C VAL A 64 -9.17 -10.09 8.68
N GLY A 65 -9.46 -10.85 9.73
CA GLY A 65 -9.30 -12.31 9.76
C GLY A 65 -10.15 -13.02 8.72
N GLU A 66 -11.41 -12.59 8.53
CA GLU A 66 -12.29 -13.10 7.48
C GLU A 66 -11.69 -12.86 6.08
N VAL A 67 -11.20 -11.66 5.81
CA VAL A 67 -10.56 -11.31 4.53
C VAL A 67 -9.27 -12.10 4.32
N LEU A 68 -8.40 -12.19 5.34
CA LEU A 68 -7.13 -12.93 5.23
C LEU A 68 -7.37 -14.41 4.94
N SER A 69 -8.39 -15.04 5.55
CA SER A 69 -8.69 -16.45 5.32
C SER A 69 -9.53 -16.67 4.05
N GLY A 70 -10.63 -15.94 3.89
CA GLY A 70 -11.61 -16.18 2.83
C GLY A 70 -11.18 -15.64 1.46
N VAL A 71 -10.47 -14.51 1.43
CA VAL A 71 -10.07 -13.87 0.15
C VAL A 71 -8.62 -14.21 -0.21
N PHE A 72 -7.70 -14.14 0.77
CA PHE A 72 -6.27 -14.37 0.52
C PHE A 72 -5.82 -15.83 0.74
N GLY A 73 -6.70 -16.71 1.21
CA GLY A 73 -6.42 -18.14 1.39
C GLY A 73 -5.49 -18.43 2.59
N GLY A 74 -5.50 -17.57 3.61
CA GLY A 74 -4.67 -17.73 4.80
C GLY A 74 -5.17 -18.81 5.74
N ALA A 75 -4.32 -19.80 6.06
CA ALA A 75 -4.55 -20.79 7.12
C ALA A 75 -3.92 -20.33 8.45
N GLY A 76 -4.11 -19.06 8.80
CA GLY A 76 -3.51 -18.40 9.94
C GLY A 76 -2.38 -17.45 9.53
N GLY A 77 -2.00 -16.57 10.44
CA GLY A 77 -0.99 -15.56 10.17
C GLY A 77 -0.66 -14.72 11.41
N GLN A 78 0.30 -13.81 11.24
CA GLN A 78 0.71 -12.88 12.29
C GLN A 78 0.89 -11.48 11.71
N LEU A 79 0.65 -10.47 12.54
CA LEU A 79 1.06 -9.11 12.26
C LEU A 79 2.58 -9.01 12.36
N VAL A 80 3.22 -8.43 11.35
CA VAL A 80 4.70 -8.26 11.32
C VAL A 80 5.11 -6.81 11.44
N GLN A 81 4.23 -5.87 11.10
CA GLN A 81 4.49 -4.44 11.22
C GLN A 81 3.18 -3.68 11.36
N CYS A 82 3.22 -2.62 12.17
CA CYS A 82 2.17 -1.62 12.26
C CYS A 82 2.82 -0.25 12.45
N ALA A 83 2.55 0.70 11.54
CA ALA A 83 3.16 2.01 11.55
C ALA A 83 2.26 3.08 10.94
N TYR A 84 2.23 4.25 11.53
CA TYR A 84 1.76 5.45 10.86
C TYR A 84 2.76 5.84 9.77
N SER A 85 2.24 6.30 8.65
CA SER A 85 3.03 6.76 7.52
C SER A 85 2.48 8.09 7.01
N LEU A 86 3.37 9.04 6.78
CA LEU A 86 3.05 10.40 6.37
C LEU A 86 3.87 10.76 5.14
N VAL A 87 3.22 10.94 4.00
CA VAL A 87 3.89 11.39 2.78
C VAL A 87 4.18 12.88 2.90
N THR A 88 5.45 13.26 2.78
CA THR A 88 5.90 14.64 3.03
C THR A 88 6.76 15.23 1.92
N LEU A 89 7.34 14.41 1.03
CA LEU A 89 8.24 14.90 0.00
C LEU A 89 7.46 15.45 -1.20
N PRO A 90 7.75 16.67 -1.68
CA PRO A 90 7.22 17.18 -2.94
C PRO A 90 7.85 16.45 -4.14
N ASP A 91 7.27 16.64 -5.32
CA ASP A 91 7.67 15.95 -6.56
C ASP A 91 9.17 16.07 -6.89
N ASP A 92 9.74 17.24 -6.70
CA ASP A 92 11.13 17.57 -7.01
C ASP A 92 12.13 17.01 -5.99
N ALA A 93 11.69 16.70 -4.78
CA ALA A 93 12.51 16.11 -3.72
C ALA A 93 12.56 14.58 -3.76
N LEU A 94 11.80 13.93 -4.63
CA LEU A 94 11.78 12.48 -4.73
C LEU A 94 13.07 11.91 -5.29
N ALA A 95 13.65 10.93 -4.60
CA ALA A 95 14.70 10.09 -5.17
C ALA A 95 14.14 9.27 -6.34
N PRO A 96 14.99 8.89 -7.34
CA PRO A 96 14.51 8.16 -8.51
C PRO A 96 13.66 6.92 -8.21
N ILE A 97 14.07 6.14 -7.22
CA ILE A 97 13.35 4.93 -6.82
C ILE A 97 11.95 5.22 -6.23
N GLN A 98 11.74 6.39 -5.63
CA GLN A 98 10.46 6.81 -5.04
C GLN A 98 9.45 7.27 -6.09
N ARG A 99 9.89 7.45 -7.35
CA ARG A 99 9.07 7.85 -8.50
C ARG A 99 8.47 6.66 -9.25
N LEU A 100 8.80 5.45 -8.82
CA LEU A 100 8.43 4.21 -9.50
C LEU A 100 7.40 3.40 -8.70
N PRO A 101 6.50 2.67 -9.36
CA PRO A 101 5.76 1.61 -8.71
C PRO A 101 6.72 0.57 -8.10
N HIS A 102 6.37 0.08 -6.93
CA HIS A 102 7.19 -0.86 -6.17
C HIS A 102 6.36 -2.02 -5.63
N ILE A 103 7.04 -3.03 -5.13
CA ILE A 103 6.48 -4.06 -4.27
C ILE A 103 7.10 -3.91 -2.88
N ASP A 104 6.40 -4.33 -1.82
CA ASP A 104 7.01 -4.36 -0.49
C ASP A 104 7.90 -5.59 -0.32
N THR A 105 7.47 -6.72 -0.90
CA THR A 105 8.20 -7.98 -0.91
C THR A 105 7.64 -8.92 -1.98
N PRO A 106 8.46 -9.81 -2.58
CA PRO A 106 7.96 -10.82 -3.52
C PRO A 106 7.26 -12.02 -2.83
N ASP A 107 7.19 -12.06 -1.50
CA ASP A 107 6.53 -13.13 -0.74
C ASP A 107 5.01 -13.12 -0.96
N PRO A 108 4.41 -14.20 -1.51
CA PRO A 108 2.97 -14.27 -1.75
C PRO A 108 2.12 -14.32 -0.48
N GLY A 109 2.70 -14.67 0.66
CA GLY A 109 2.02 -14.68 1.96
C GLY A 109 2.03 -13.33 2.69
N ARG A 110 2.69 -12.29 2.14
CA ARG A 110 2.68 -10.96 2.72
C ARG A 110 1.51 -10.15 2.22
N ILE A 111 0.65 -9.71 3.16
CA ILE A 111 -0.52 -8.88 2.89
C ILE A 111 -0.31 -7.51 3.51
N ALA A 112 -0.43 -6.46 2.69
CA ALA A 112 -0.49 -5.08 3.13
C ALA A 112 -1.94 -4.71 3.46
N LEU A 113 -2.14 -4.00 4.57
CA LEU A 113 -3.36 -3.30 4.94
C LEU A 113 -3.02 -1.82 5.07
N LEU A 114 -3.55 -1.01 4.17
CA LEU A 114 -3.40 0.43 4.15
C LEU A 114 -4.72 1.07 4.60
N HIS A 115 -4.72 1.75 5.74
CA HIS A 115 -5.87 2.45 6.28
C HIS A 115 -5.69 3.97 6.14
N TYR A 116 -6.52 4.63 5.32
CA TYR A 116 -6.47 6.07 5.12
C TYR A 116 -7.10 6.80 6.31
N LEU A 117 -6.33 7.67 6.92
CA LEU A 117 -6.74 8.51 8.05
C LEU A 117 -6.81 9.99 7.69
N SER A 118 -6.40 10.37 6.49
CA SER A 118 -6.41 11.74 5.98
C SER A 118 -7.61 12.02 5.08
N ASP A 119 -7.72 13.26 4.66
CA ASP A 119 -8.69 13.73 3.69
C ASP A 119 -8.55 13.05 2.32
N ASP A 120 -9.67 12.91 1.62
CA ASP A 120 -9.77 12.25 0.32
C ASP A 120 -8.98 12.97 -0.79
N SER A 121 -8.76 14.29 -0.65
CA SER A 121 -8.02 15.12 -1.60
C SER A 121 -6.53 14.78 -1.71
N LEU A 122 -5.97 14.04 -0.75
CA LEU A 122 -4.54 13.72 -0.69
C LEU A 122 -4.16 12.43 -1.44
N GLY A 123 -5.06 11.93 -2.29
CA GLY A 123 -4.83 10.85 -3.24
C GLY A 123 -4.96 9.45 -2.65
N GLY A 124 -4.85 8.44 -3.52
CA GLY A 124 -5.12 7.04 -3.25
C GLY A 124 -3.92 6.12 -3.43
N THR A 125 -4.21 4.88 -3.85
CA THR A 125 -3.23 3.86 -4.22
C THR A 125 -3.55 3.33 -5.61
N ALA A 126 -2.55 3.31 -6.49
CA ALA A 126 -2.69 2.75 -7.82
C ALA A 126 -1.81 1.51 -7.99
N PHE A 127 -2.27 0.59 -8.83
CA PHE A 127 -1.63 -0.67 -9.16
C PHE A 127 -1.21 -0.65 -10.63
N TYR A 128 -0.08 -1.28 -10.92
CA TYR A 128 0.57 -1.11 -12.22
C TYR A 128 1.02 -2.43 -12.82
N ARG A 129 1.14 -2.42 -14.17
CA ARG A 129 1.86 -3.43 -14.95
C ARG A 129 3.09 -2.78 -15.57
N HIS A 130 4.24 -3.40 -15.40
CA HIS A 130 5.46 -3.03 -16.09
C HIS A 130 5.39 -3.47 -17.56
N LYS A 131 5.43 -2.53 -18.50
CA LYS A 131 5.12 -2.81 -19.92
C LYS A 131 6.16 -3.70 -20.59
N ALA A 132 7.44 -3.52 -20.29
CA ALA A 132 8.52 -4.28 -20.92
C ALA A 132 8.50 -5.77 -20.54
N THR A 133 8.15 -6.09 -19.28
CA THR A 133 8.11 -7.48 -18.80
C THR A 133 6.71 -8.07 -18.78
N GLY A 134 5.67 -7.24 -18.87
CA GLY A 134 4.28 -7.67 -18.71
C GLY A 134 3.88 -7.99 -17.25
N LEU A 135 4.80 -7.83 -16.29
CA LEU A 135 4.57 -8.19 -14.89
C LEU A 135 3.79 -7.11 -14.16
N ASP A 136 2.81 -7.53 -13.37
CA ASP A 136 2.05 -6.67 -12.44
C ASP A 136 2.18 -7.15 -10.98
N ALA A 137 2.64 -8.37 -10.77
CA ALA A 137 3.06 -8.92 -9.49
C ALA A 137 4.42 -9.59 -9.63
N LEU A 138 5.25 -9.50 -8.60
CA LEU A 138 6.59 -10.10 -8.63
C LEU A 138 6.66 -11.30 -7.69
N SER A 139 7.47 -12.28 -8.09
CA SER A 139 7.84 -13.42 -7.26
C SER A 139 9.37 -13.44 -7.09
N PRO A 140 9.93 -14.28 -6.19
CA PRO A 140 11.37 -14.44 -6.08
C PRO A 140 12.03 -14.78 -7.42
N GLU A 141 11.35 -15.57 -8.26
CA GLU A 141 11.86 -16.03 -9.57
C GLU A 141 11.87 -14.89 -10.61
N THR A 142 10.86 -13.99 -10.60
CA THR A 142 10.73 -12.92 -11.59
C THR A 142 11.39 -11.61 -11.17
N PHE A 143 11.78 -11.49 -9.90
CA PHE A 143 12.31 -10.24 -9.34
C PHE A 143 13.62 -9.78 -9.99
N ALA A 144 14.53 -10.72 -10.27
CA ALA A 144 15.83 -10.40 -10.87
C ALA A 144 15.67 -9.87 -12.31
N ASP A 145 14.84 -10.53 -13.12
CA ASP A 145 14.57 -10.13 -14.51
C ASP A 145 13.86 -8.79 -14.59
N TYR A 146 12.86 -8.58 -13.71
CA TYR A 146 12.18 -7.29 -13.58
C TYR A 146 13.17 -6.16 -13.26
N ARG A 147 14.05 -6.37 -12.28
CA ARG A 147 15.05 -5.36 -11.91
C ARG A 147 15.99 -5.04 -13.05
N THR A 148 16.49 -6.05 -13.78
CA THR A 148 17.36 -5.87 -14.94
C THR A 148 16.66 -5.05 -16.03
N ALA A 149 15.41 -5.37 -16.34
CA ALA A 149 14.63 -4.62 -17.33
C ALA A 149 14.41 -3.16 -16.89
N LEU A 150 14.08 -2.93 -15.61
CA LEU A 150 13.87 -1.60 -15.07
C LEU A 150 15.14 -0.74 -15.09
N GLU A 151 16.30 -1.33 -14.78
CA GLU A 151 17.61 -0.66 -14.83
C GLU A 151 17.98 -0.25 -16.27
N ALA A 152 17.67 -1.10 -17.26
CA ALA A 152 17.89 -0.82 -18.68
C ALA A 152 17.06 0.35 -19.22
N GLU A 153 15.94 0.67 -18.61
CA GLU A 153 15.07 1.80 -18.99
C GLU A 153 15.61 3.17 -18.55
N GLY A 154 16.65 3.19 -17.72
CA GLY A 154 17.31 4.41 -17.25
C GLY A 154 16.52 5.17 -16.16
N MET A 155 16.64 6.50 -16.15
CA MET A 155 16.05 7.34 -15.09
C MET A 155 14.55 7.54 -15.27
N PRO A 156 13.73 7.42 -14.19
CA PRO A 156 12.31 7.73 -14.24
C PRO A 156 12.05 9.22 -14.39
N LYS A 157 10.88 9.56 -14.91
CA LYS A 157 10.42 10.95 -14.93
C LYS A 157 10.35 11.53 -13.52
N PRO A 158 10.57 12.85 -13.33
CA PRO A 158 10.34 13.51 -12.05
C PRO A 158 8.87 13.39 -11.60
N GLY A 159 8.66 13.38 -10.28
CA GLY A 159 7.33 13.40 -9.65
C GLY A 159 6.76 12.03 -9.37
N TYR A 160 5.61 12.04 -8.66
CA TYR A 160 4.83 10.84 -8.36
C TYR A 160 4.18 10.26 -9.61
N MET A 161 3.97 8.95 -9.61
CA MET A 161 3.15 8.29 -10.64
C MET A 161 1.68 8.71 -10.48
N ARG A 162 1.08 9.27 -11.55
CA ARG A 162 -0.32 9.77 -11.58
C ARG A 162 -1.12 9.17 -12.73
N GLY A 163 -0.84 7.94 -13.08
CA GLY A 163 -1.48 7.22 -14.19
C GLY A 163 -0.49 6.39 -14.96
N SER A 164 -0.84 6.02 -16.17
CA SER A 164 0.07 5.28 -17.06
C SER A 164 1.14 6.19 -17.66
N ASP A 165 2.34 5.64 -17.88
CA ASP A 165 3.42 6.30 -18.61
C ASP A 165 4.02 5.39 -19.68
N ALA A 166 5.24 5.70 -20.18
CA ALA A 166 5.93 4.88 -21.17
C ALA A 166 6.29 3.49 -20.64
N ARG A 167 6.60 3.36 -19.34
CA ARG A 167 7.09 2.12 -18.69
C ARG A 167 5.99 1.32 -18.02
N PHE A 168 4.99 2.01 -17.44
CA PHE A 168 3.96 1.38 -16.62
C PHE A 168 2.56 1.69 -17.15
N ALA A 169 1.72 0.68 -17.19
CA ALA A 169 0.29 0.82 -17.37
C ALA A 169 -0.38 0.76 -16.00
N MET A 170 -1.16 1.77 -15.65
CA MET A 170 -2.04 1.70 -14.49
C MET A 170 -3.17 0.73 -14.81
N ILE A 171 -3.31 -0.32 -13.99
CA ILE A 171 -4.30 -1.38 -14.18
C ILE A 171 -5.48 -1.28 -13.22
N HIS A 172 -5.29 -0.61 -12.09
CA HIS A 172 -6.35 -0.36 -11.11
C HIS A 172 -5.99 0.83 -10.22
N HIS A 173 -7.00 1.46 -9.64
CA HIS A 173 -6.84 2.58 -8.70
C HIS A 173 -7.92 2.52 -7.62
N VAL A 174 -7.49 2.63 -6.36
CA VAL A 174 -8.38 2.84 -5.22
C VAL A 174 -8.20 4.28 -4.74
N ALA A 175 -9.24 5.09 -4.87
CA ALA A 175 -9.25 6.44 -4.34
C ALA A 175 -9.16 6.43 -2.80
N ALA A 176 -8.38 7.33 -2.24
CA ALA A 176 -8.41 7.56 -0.80
C ALA A 176 -9.81 8.00 -0.37
N ARG A 177 -10.19 7.59 0.81
CA ARG A 177 -11.35 8.07 1.54
C ARG A 177 -11.03 7.96 3.02
N SER A 178 -11.39 8.97 3.79
CA SER A 178 -11.21 8.88 5.24
C SER A 178 -11.89 7.63 5.80
N ASN A 179 -11.19 6.92 6.67
CA ASN A 179 -11.61 5.64 7.27
C ASN A 179 -11.82 4.48 6.26
N ARG A 180 -11.22 4.54 5.07
CA ARG A 180 -11.16 3.41 4.12
C ARG A 180 -9.91 2.59 4.35
N ALA A 181 -10.05 1.26 4.36
CA ALA A 181 -8.92 0.33 4.32
C ALA A 181 -8.84 -0.37 2.97
N VAL A 182 -7.60 -0.62 2.53
CA VAL A 182 -7.29 -1.39 1.32
C VAL A 182 -6.34 -2.52 1.70
N LEU A 183 -6.71 -3.77 1.35
CA LEU A 183 -5.85 -4.93 1.55
C LEU A 183 -5.46 -5.51 0.19
N TYR A 184 -4.17 -5.83 0.03
CA TYR A 184 -3.63 -6.44 -1.19
C TYR A 184 -2.34 -7.21 -0.90
N ARG A 185 -1.94 -8.10 -1.82
CA ARG A 185 -0.64 -8.78 -1.69
C ARG A 185 0.49 -7.80 -1.92
N SER A 186 1.45 -7.76 -1.00
CA SER A 186 2.62 -6.88 -1.05
C SER A 186 3.50 -7.07 -2.28
N ARG A 187 3.30 -8.15 -3.04
CA ARG A 187 3.99 -8.44 -4.31
C ARG A 187 3.41 -7.74 -5.54
N LEU A 188 2.21 -7.13 -5.43
CA LEU A 188 1.64 -6.31 -6.50
C LEU A 188 2.43 -5.01 -6.68
N LEU A 189 2.74 -4.66 -7.93
CA LEU A 189 3.34 -3.35 -8.25
C LEU A 189 2.34 -2.24 -7.96
N HIS A 190 2.68 -1.38 -7.01
CA HIS A 190 1.81 -0.30 -6.57
C HIS A 190 2.57 0.97 -6.23
N SER A 191 1.86 2.09 -6.17
CA SER A 191 2.38 3.34 -5.61
C SER A 191 1.26 4.20 -5.03
N GLY A 192 1.61 5.11 -4.12
CA GLY A 192 0.72 6.20 -3.74
C GLY A 192 0.51 7.13 -4.94
N MET A 193 -0.75 7.36 -5.30
CA MET A 193 -1.12 8.31 -6.36
C MET A 193 -1.36 9.67 -5.73
N ILE A 194 -0.29 10.45 -5.57
CA ILE A 194 -0.34 11.77 -4.93
C ILE A 194 -0.74 12.81 -5.98
N PRO A 195 -1.84 13.56 -5.81
CA PRO A 195 -2.25 14.59 -6.76
C PRO A 195 -1.18 15.66 -6.98
N GLU A 196 -1.17 16.26 -8.16
CA GLU A 196 -0.32 17.42 -8.42
C GLU A 196 -0.76 18.59 -7.53
N GLY A 197 0.23 19.27 -6.93
CA GLY A 197 -0.05 20.37 -6.00
C GLY A 197 -0.68 19.95 -4.67
N ALA A 198 -0.66 18.64 -4.33
CA ALA A 198 -1.16 18.19 -3.02
C ALA A 198 -0.44 18.92 -1.89
N ALA A 199 -1.21 19.41 -0.93
CA ALA A 199 -0.69 20.11 0.26
C ALA A 199 -0.10 19.11 1.25
N LEU A 200 1.08 18.55 0.91
CA LEU A 200 1.80 17.64 1.79
C LEU A 200 2.34 18.38 3.01
N SER A 201 2.25 17.75 4.17
CA SER A 201 2.65 18.34 5.46
C SER A 201 3.33 17.32 6.34
N ILE A 202 4.27 17.79 7.17
CA ILE A 202 4.86 17.01 8.26
C ILE A 202 3.95 16.94 9.50
N ASP A 203 2.90 17.78 9.55
CA ASP A 203 1.89 17.77 10.60
C ASP A 203 0.87 16.63 10.33
N PRO A 204 0.78 15.60 11.20
CA PRO A 204 -0.12 14.47 11.00
C PRO A 204 -1.60 14.87 10.93
N ALA A 205 -1.97 16.05 11.50
CA ALA A 205 -3.33 16.55 11.43
C ALA A 205 -3.73 17.04 10.03
N LYS A 206 -2.74 17.42 9.19
CA LYS A 206 -2.95 18.06 7.88
C LYS A 206 -2.41 17.25 6.72
N GLY A 207 -1.42 16.37 6.98
CA GLY A 207 -0.73 15.60 5.96
C GLY A 207 -1.50 14.35 5.51
N ARG A 208 -0.97 13.69 4.47
CA ARG A 208 -1.47 12.41 4.00
C ARG A 208 -1.08 11.30 4.97
N LEU A 209 -1.90 11.14 6.00
CA LEU A 209 -1.70 10.15 7.07
C LEU A 209 -2.37 8.83 6.70
N THR A 210 -1.62 7.74 6.82
CA THR A 210 -2.12 6.36 6.73
C THR A 210 -1.62 5.53 7.91
N LEU A 211 -2.38 4.53 8.31
CA LEU A 211 -1.93 3.48 9.23
C LEU A 211 -1.69 2.21 8.41
N ASN A 212 -0.42 1.82 8.26
CA ASN A 212 0.00 0.69 7.44
C ASN A 212 0.32 -0.50 8.33
N SER A 213 -0.32 -1.62 8.03
CA SER A 213 -0.11 -2.88 8.74
C SER A 213 0.24 -3.98 7.75
N PHE A 214 1.20 -4.83 8.11
CA PHE A 214 1.61 -5.95 7.29
C PHE A 214 1.36 -7.26 8.02
N PHE A 215 0.68 -8.18 7.35
CA PHE A 215 0.43 -9.53 7.87
C PHE A 215 1.25 -10.54 7.07
N GLN A 216 1.83 -11.50 7.76
CA GLN A 216 2.40 -12.70 7.16
C GLN A 216 1.40 -13.84 7.36
N ILE A 217 0.78 -14.31 6.27
CA ILE A 217 -0.11 -15.46 6.31
C ILE A 217 0.62 -16.72 5.83
N ARG A 218 0.17 -17.86 6.36
CA ARG A 218 0.50 -19.17 5.78
C ARG A 218 -0.57 -19.50 4.75
N LEU A 219 -0.17 -19.71 3.52
CA LEU A 219 -1.10 -20.12 2.46
C LEU A 219 -1.58 -21.56 2.74
N ALA A 220 -2.86 -21.80 2.53
CA ALA A 220 -3.41 -23.15 2.60
C ALA A 220 -2.81 -24.02 1.49
N PRO A 221 -2.58 -25.32 1.72
CA PRO A 221 -2.15 -26.22 0.66
C PRO A 221 -3.17 -26.19 -0.50
N GLY A 222 -2.72 -25.87 -1.73
CA GLY A 222 -3.56 -25.72 -2.92
C GLY A 222 -4.06 -24.31 -3.23
N GLY A 223 -3.69 -23.29 -2.46
CA GLY A 223 -4.09 -21.90 -2.66
C GLY A 223 -3.13 -21.04 -3.51
N ALA A 224 -2.22 -21.65 -4.24
CA ALA A 224 -1.35 -20.96 -5.20
C ALA A 224 -1.83 -21.28 -6.62
N SER A 225 -2.65 -20.42 -7.18
CA SER A 225 -2.93 -20.38 -8.63
C SER A 225 -3.01 -18.95 -9.07
#